data_2d120d37d75d42122d654a76d85cfdfa
#
_entry.id   2d120d37d75d42122d654a76d85cfdfa
#
_cell.length_a   1.000
_cell.length_b   1.000
_cell.length_c   1.000
_cell.angle_alpha   90.00
_cell.angle_beta   90.00
_cell.angle_gamma   90.00
#
_symmetry.space_group_name_H-M   'P 1'
#
loop_
_entity.id
_entity.type
_entity.pdbx_description
1 polymer ?
#
loop_
_entity_poly.entity_id
_entity_poly.type
_entity_poly.pdbx_seq_one_letter_code
_entity_poly.pdbx_strand_id
1 'polypeptide(L)' 'MTASPIEHVYGDRPKTFQNLIHLLSAKIDSASRCALYEGEARAEGHEDSAQVFSELAVKERERINAVLACLSDHLDHHQ' A
#
# COMPACT_ATOMS: atom_id res chain seq x y z
N MET A 1 25.48 -3.74 -2.08
CA MET A 1 24.14 -3.18 -2.09
C MET A 1 23.62 -3.00 -0.68
N THR A 2 23.10 -1.85 -0.37
CA THR A 2 22.64 -1.53 0.98
C THR A 2 21.23 -2.07 1.19
N ALA A 3 20.99 -2.68 2.34
CA ALA A 3 19.65 -3.10 2.73
C ALA A 3 18.75 -1.86 2.91
N SER A 4 17.48 -2.00 2.63
CA SER A 4 16.51 -0.92 2.89
C SER A 4 16.36 -0.74 4.41
N PRO A 5 15.92 0.45 4.89
CA PRO A 5 15.66 0.63 6.31
C PRO A 5 14.68 -0.38 6.88
N ILE A 6 13.69 -0.80 6.09
CA ILE A 6 12.71 -1.81 6.50
C ILE A 6 13.41 -3.16 6.73
N GLU A 7 14.26 -3.58 5.83
CA GLU A 7 15.01 -4.83 5.97
C GLU A 7 15.91 -4.81 7.19
N HIS A 8 16.53 -3.67 7.47
CA HIS A 8 17.40 -3.52 8.63
C HIS A 8 16.61 -3.68 9.94
N VAL A 9 15.41 -3.09 10.01
CA VAL A 9 14.59 -3.12 11.23
C VAL A 9 13.91 -4.48 11.40
N TYR A 10 13.44 -5.10 10.32
CA TYR A 10 12.64 -6.33 10.37
C TYR A 10 13.36 -7.54 9.82
N GLY A 11 14.68 -7.48 9.64
CA GLY A 11 15.44 -8.54 9.00
C GLY A 11 15.41 -9.89 9.71
N ASP A 12 15.17 -9.89 11.02
CA ASP A 12 15.10 -11.10 11.83
C ASP A 12 13.68 -11.68 11.93
N ARG A 13 12.70 -11.02 11.31
CA ARG A 13 11.30 -11.46 11.33
C ARG A 13 11.05 -12.50 10.25
N PRO A 14 10.00 -13.32 10.39
CA PRO A 14 9.63 -14.27 9.35
C PRO A 14 9.48 -13.60 7.98
N LYS A 15 9.78 -14.37 6.94
CA LYS A 15 9.69 -13.87 5.56
C LYS A 15 8.31 -13.32 5.23
N THR A 16 7.26 -13.99 5.71
CA THR A 16 5.89 -13.51 5.49
C THR A 16 5.67 -12.11 6.05
N PHE A 17 6.20 -11.84 7.24
CA PHE A 17 6.09 -10.51 7.85
C PHE A 17 6.80 -9.47 6.97
N GLN A 18 8.02 -9.77 6.53
CA GLN A 18 8.78 -8.88 5.64
C GLN A 18 8.03 -8.62 4.35
N ASN A 19 7.46 -9.67 3.76
CA ASN A 19 6.70 -9.54 2.51
C ASN A 19 5.46 -8.68 2.68
N LEU A 20 4.77 -8.78 3.82
CA LEU A 20 3.62 -7.93 4.11
C LEU A 20 4.02 -6.46 4.22
N ILE A 21 5.15 -6.16 4.84
CA ILE A 21 5.68 -4.79 4.94
C ILE A 21 5.97 -4.23 3.54
N HIS A 22 6.63 -5.01 2.68
CA HIS A 22 6.94 -4.58 1.33
C HIS A 22 5.66 -4.34 0.52
N LEU A 23 4.70 -5.24 0.66
CA LEU A 23 3.41 -5.13 -0.04
C LEU A 23 2.65 -3.88 0.43
N LEU A 24 2.66 -3.62 1.73
CA LEU A 24 2.00 -2.45 2.31
C LEU A 24 2.58 -1.16 1.70
N SER A 25 3.90 -1.06 1.63
CA SER A 25 4.57 0.11 1.05
C SER A 25 4.15 0.32 -0.41
N ALA A 26 4.10 -0.76 -1.20
CA ALA A 26 3.70 -0.69 -2.61
C ALA A 26 2.25 -0.23 -2.76
N LYS A 27 1.35 -0.68 -1.89
CA LYS A 27 -0.06 -0.33 -1.96
C LYS A 27 -0.34 1.10 -1.52
N ILE A 28 0.39 1.59 -0.53
CA ILE A 28 0.30 2.99 -0.11
C ILE A 28 0.74 3.90 -1.27
N ASP A 29 1.84 3.54 -1.93
CA ASP A 29 2.33 4.30 -3.07
C ASP A 29 1.31 4.29 -4.22
N SER A 30 0.73 3.13 -4.51
CA SER A 30 -0.29 2.98 -5.55
C SER A 30 -1.52 3.83 -5.25
N ALA A 31 -2.01 3.81 -4.00
CA ALA A 31 -3.16 4.62 -3.60
C ALA A 31 -2.87 6.12 -3.77
N SER A 32 -1.67 6.55 -3.40
CA SER A 32 -1.25 7.95 -3.55
C SER A 32 -1.22 8.36 -5.02
N ARG A 33 -0.73 7.50 -5.89
CA ARG A 33 -0.69 7.78 -7.33
C ARG A 33 -2.09 7.87 -7.93
N CYS A 34 -2.99 6.99 -7.52
CA CYS A 34 -4.38 7.03 -7.99
C CYS A 34 -5.04 8.36 -7.61
N ALA A 35 -4.81 8.85 -6.40
CA ALA A 35 -5.37 10.13 -5.96
C ALA A 35 -4.82 11.29 -6.79
N LEU A 36 -3.53 11.28 -7.07
CA LEU A 36 -2.89 12.30 -7.90
C LEU A 36 -3.45 12.27 -9.33
N TYR A 37 -3.54 11.09 -9.92
CA TYR A 37 -4.03 10.93 -11.29
C TYR A 37 -5.49 11.31 -11.42
N GLU A 38 -6.29 11.04 -10.39
CA GLU A 38 -7.69 11.48 -10.35
C GLU A 38 -7.77 13.01 -10.45
N GLY A 39 -6.98 13.71 -9.63
CA GLY A 39 -6.96 15.17 -9.65
C GLY A 39 -6.54 15.73 -11.01
N GLU A 40 -5.52 15.14 -11.62
CA GLU A 40 -5.03 15.55 -12.94
C GLU A 40 -6.10 15.32 -14.02
N ALA A 41 -6.76 14.16 -13.98
CA ALA A 41 -7.81 13.84 -14.94
C ALA A 41 -8.99 14.82 -14.83
N ARG A 42 -9.39 15.17 -13.62
CA ARG A 42 -10.48 16.15 -13.41
C ARG A 42 -10.08 17.53 -13.94
N ALA A 43 -8.85 17.95 -13.68
CA ALA A 43 -8.35 19.22 -14.17
C ALA A 43 -8.35 19.30 -15.69
N GLU A 44 -8.16 18.17 -16.36
CA GLU A 44 -8.17 18.07 -17.82
C GLU A 44 -9.57 17.83 -18.40
N GLY A 45 -10.58 17.68 -17.56
CA GLY A 45 -11.95 17.43 -18.00
C GLY A 45 -12.25 15.96 -18.34
N HIS A 46 -11.37 15.04 -17.94
CA HIS A 46 -11.55 13.61 -18.20
C HIS A 46 -12.27 12.94 -17.02
N GLU A 47 -13.57 13.18 -16.90
CA GLU A 47 -14.35 12.70 -15.75
C GLU A 47 -14.42 11.18 -15.67
N ASP A 48 -14.54 10.50 -16.80
CA ASP A 48 -14.59 9.03 -16.81
C ASP A 48 -13.29 8.43 -16.30
N SER A 49 -12.15 8.97 -16.72
CA SER A 49 -10.84 8.52 -16.24
C SER A 49 -10.68 8.84 -14.76
N ALA A 50 -11.12 10.02 -14.32
CA ALA A 50 -11.06 10.40 -12.92
C ALA A 50 -11.84 9.41 -12.05
N GLN A 51 -13.01 8.98 -12.53
CA GLN A 51 -13.84 8.02 -11.81
C GLN A 51 -13.13 6.68 -11.66
N VAL A 52 -12.44 6.21 -12.70
CA VAL A 52 -11.66 4.98 -12.65
C VAL A 52 -10.56 5.09 -11.58
N PHE A 53 -9.82 6.20 -11.58
CA PHE A 53 -8.76 6.41 -10.57
C PHE A 53 -9.34 6.46 -9.16
N SER A 54 -10.50 7.09 -8.99
CA SER A 54 -11.18 7.15 -7.68
C SER A 54 -11.52 5.74 -7.18
N GLU A 55 -12.09 4.91 -8.04
CA GLU A 55 -12.47 3.55 -7.70
C GLU A 55 -11.25 2.69 -7.38
N LEU A 56 -10.16 2.86 -8.12
CA LEU A 56 -8.92 2.15 -7.85
C LEU A 56 -8.33 2.54 -6.50
N ALA A 57 -8.40 3.83 -6.15
CA ALA A 57 -7.94 4.31 -4.85
C ALA A 57 -8.71 3.67 -3.70
N VAL A 58 -10.03 3.54 -3.85
CA VAL A 58 -10.87 2.87 -2.84
C VAL A 58 -10.44 1.42 -2.65
N LYS A 59 -10.25 0.70 -3.75
CA LYS A 59 -9.83 -0.71 -3.70
C LYS A 59 -8.45 -0.87 -3.07
N GLU A 60 -7.53 0.04 -3.37
CA GLU A 60 -6.20 -0.02 -2.76
C GLU A 60 -6.26 0.24 -1.26
N ARG A 61 -7.11 1.15 -0.80
CA ARG A 61 -7.30 1.39 0.64
C ARG A 61 -7.87 0.16 1.34
N GLU A 62 -8.80 -0.54 0.70
CA GLU A 62 -9.34 -1.80 1.24
C GLU A 62 -8.23 -2.86 1.37
N ARG A 63 -7.36 -2.96 0.38
CA ARG A 63 -6.24 -3.89 0.39
C ARG A 63 -5.21 -3.51 1.46
N ILE A 64 -4.97 -2.21 1.63
CA ILE A 64 -4.09 -1.71 2.70
C ILE A 64 -4.63 -2.16 4.06
N ASN A 65 -5.93 -2.01 4.29
CA ASN A 65 -6.54 -2.43 5.55
C ASN A 65 -6.42 -3.93 5.77
N ALA A 66 -6.54 -4.73 4.72
CA ALA A 66 -6.36 -6.18 4.80
C ALA A 66 -4.92 -6.54 5.18
N VAL A 67 -3.94 -5.86 4.58
CA VAL A 67 -2.52 -6.09 4.90
C VAL A 67 -2.23 -5.68 6.34
N LEU A 68 -2.78 -4.53 6.78
CA LEU A 68 -2.61 -4.07 8.16
C LEU A 68 -3.19 -5.07 9.16
N ALA A 69 -4.34 -5.66 8.86
CA ALA A 69 -4.95 -6.68 9.70
C ALA A 69 -4.03 -7.90 9.83
N CYS A 70 -3.44 -8.33 8.73
CA CYS A 70 -2.49 -9.45 8.74
C CYS A 70 -1.24 -9.12 9.55
N LEU A 71 -0.71 -7.89 9.40
CA LEU A 71 0.45 -7.45 10.17
C LEU A 71 0.16 -7.41 11.66
N SER A 72 -1.01 -6.89 12.03
CA SER A 72 -1.43 -6.85 13.41
C SER A 72 -1.49 -8.24 14.02
N ASP A 73 -2.02 -9.21 13.26
CA ASP A 73 -2.10 -10.59 13.68
C ASP A 73 -0.71 -11.18 13.92
N HIS A 74 0.24 -10.92 13.03
CA HIS A 74 1.62 -11.35 13.20
C HIS A 74 2.25 -10.79 14.46
N LEU A 75 2.02 -9.50 14.73
CA LEU A 75 2.56 -8.85 15.93
C LEU A 75 1.98 -9.44 17.21
N ASP A 76 0.69 -9.76 17.19
CA ASP A 76 0.02 -10.34 18.36
C ASP A 76 0.50 -11.77 18.66
N HIS A 77 0.90 -12.51 17.64
CA HIS A 77 1.29 -13.90 17.79
C HIS A 77 2.79 -14.15 17.88
N HIS A 78 3.60 -13.10 17.83
CA HIS A 78 5.07 -13.21 17.89
C HIS A 78 5.66 -12.60 19.15
N GLN A 79 4.98 -12.77 20.23
CA GLN A 79 5.47 -12.26 21.50
C GLN A 79 6.23 -13.28 22.32
#